data_b1d7e0eba9a4bad981d90daf33f12bba
#
_entry.id   b1d7e0eba9a4bad981d90daf33f12bba
#
_cell.length_a   1.000
_cell.length_b   1.000
_cell.length_c   1.000
_cell.angle_alpha   90.00
_cell.angle_beta   90.00
_cell.angle_gamma   90.00
#
_symmetry.space_group_name_H-M   'P 1'
#
loop_
_entity.id
_entity.type
_entity.pdbx_description
1 polymer ?
#
loop_
_entity_poly.entity_id
_entity_poly.type
_entity_poly.pdbx_seq_one_letter_code
_entity_poly.pdbx_strand_id
1 'polypeptide(L)'
;MTTTTRGPIPNGGGIMRRLNLGTALLCGFIFALVGWFIAGKLFGFGEGPENAWGRDRVWIITMTLWALGFMTGIGAFVGPVRWVMGKDQKFEDQMYLAGKNQGVARYFKFTTDHKVVGIQYLIVTMLLFFVGGVLAMLIRTDLISKNTEIFGPQTYNAVVGLHGIIMIVATIIMVTGPFGNFVVPIMIGARDMAFPRLNALSLWLIVSLVPILLSAIFLGGIPTGWSAYEPLGSQAPPGMDSYIMTIIIFAISSGVAGANIVTTVVKMRARGMTWNRTPIFVYGVVASVGLAIPAFPTFMASQVISGVDRTTGTVFYDTAAGGNDWLYTNLFWLMGHPEVYVILIPALAAMMEYLPVFVRKPLFNFNAAVIGIAGIVGLSVMVWAHHMYMTGWAPNLNAPFMLTTELISVPTGMLFLVFVGTLWRGKVWARLPMLAVYAMLWNFIIGGLTGIYLSDVPVDVALHGSMYVTAHFHYTLMGAGLVGAMGAVMYWFPKVTGRMFDEKLGGWGFWISQVGFNVTFMGMFAVGLAGQPRRVSAYSSLFEKGNIVSTMGAYTIFIGMLIFFAAIVRSWTSGEIATSNPWGAKTLEWQVPTPVPLENFEVLPIITSDPYGYGVPESKPEPVLESVDAGGHS
;
A
#
# COMPACT_ATOMS: atom_id res chain seq x y z
N MET A 1 -33.02 -28.60 -1.65
CA MET A 1 -32.85 -28.25 -0.23
C MET A 1 -33.20 -26.79 -0.04
N THR A 2 -34.06 -26.52 0.94
CA THR A 2 -34.77 -25.30 1.20
C THR A 2 -33.94 -24.06 1.09
N THR A 3 -34.34 -23.16 0.18
CA THR A 3 -33.99 -21.74 0.16
C THR A 3 -34.40 -21.16 1.53
N THR A 4 -33.47 -21.17 2.48
CA THR A 4 -33.64 -20.38 3.70
C THR A 4 -33.51 -18.93 3.27
N THR A 5 -34.63 -18.32 2.93
CA THR A 5 -34.82 -16.87 3.01
C THR A 5 -34.42 -16.47 4.43
N ARG A 6 -33.15 -16.09 4.60
CA ARG A 6 -32.63 -15.61 5.87
C ARG A 6 -33.48 -14.38 6.23
N GLY A 7 -34.36 -14.52 7.21
CA GLY A 7 -35.25 -13.46 7.68
C GLY A 7 -34.50 -12.19 8.10
N PRO A 8 -35.19 -11.09 8.37
CA PRO A 8 -34.59 -9.85 8.84
C PRO A 8 -33.71 -10.12 10.06
N ILE A 9 -32.57 -9.41 10.15
CA ILE A 9 -31.67 -9.53 11.30
C ILE A 9 -32.48 -9.28 12.56
N PRO A 10 -32.52 -10.23 13.51
CA PRO A 10 -33.29 -10.05 14.75
C PRO A 10 -32.85 -8.74 15.42
N ASN A 11 -33.81 -7.96 15.89
CA ASN A 11 -33.54 -6.71 16.63
C ASN A 11 -32.88 -6.92 18.00
N GLY A 12 -32.62 -8.17 18.40
CA GLY A 12 -31.87 -8.56 19.59
C GLY A 12 -30.36 -8.39 19.39
N GLY A 13 -29.78 -7.39 20.02
CA GLY A 13 -28.40 -7.01 19.72
C GLY A 13 -27.35 -7.89 20.38
N GLY A 14 -26.58 -8.61 19.57
CA GLY A 14 -25.24 -9.08 19.94
C GLY A 14 -24.28 -7.92 20.25
N ILE A 15 -23.20 -8.22 20.96
CA ILE A 15 -22.21 -7.21 21.38
C ILE A 15 -21.59 -6.49 20.18
N MET A 16 -21.38 -7.17 19.06
CA MET A 16 -20.80 -6.61 17.85
C MET A 16 -21.58 -5.42 17.27
N ARG A 17 -22.89 -5.35 17.52
CA ARG A 17 -23.70 -4.20 17.07
C ARG A 17 -23.27 -2.89 17.72
N ARG A 18 -22.78 -2.94 18.95
CA ARG A 18 -22.38 -1.76 19.76
C ARG A 18 -20.95 -1.32 19.49
N LEU A 19 -20.11 -2.22 18.94
CA LEU A 19 -18.70 -1.97 18.69
C LEU A 19 -18.51 -1.32 17.31
N ASN A 20 -17.72 -0.25 17.27
CA ASN A 20 -17.47 0.55 16.06
C ASN A 20 -16.18 1.37 16.23
N LEU A 21 -15.82 2.20 15.25
CA LEU A 21 -14.65 3.06 15.32
C LEU A 21 -14.68 3.98 16.55
N GLY A 22 -15.83 4.52 16.95
CA GLY A 22 -15.93 5.39 18.13
C GLY A 22 -15.61 4.65 19.44
N THR A 23 -16.12 3.43 19.61
CA THR A 23 -15.78 2.59 20.77
C THR A 23 -14.31 2.12 20.70
N ALA A 24 -13.76 1.90 19.51
CA ALA A 24 -12.34 1.58 19.32
C ALA A 24 -11.43 2.72 19.78
N LEU A 25 -11.72 3.95 19.33
CA LEU A 25 -10.97 5.15 19.74
C LEU A 25 -11.07 5.38 21.25
N LEU A 26 -12.26 5.25 21.83
CA LEU A 26 -12.46 5.42 23.27
C LEU A 26 -11.70 4.37 24.10
N CYS A 27 -11.83 3.09 23.76
CA CYS A 27 -11.10 2.02 24.44
C CYS A 27 -9.60 2.15 24.25
N GLY A 28 -9.13 2.50 23.04
CA GLY A 28 -7.73 2.79 22.78
C GLY A 28 -7.21 3.88 23.70
N PHE A 29 -7.92 5.00 23.77
CA PHE A 29 -7.54 6.12 24.64
C PHE A 29 -7.51 5.75 26.13
N ILE A 30 -8.52 5.03 26.62
CA ILE A 30 -8.56 4.58 28.03
C ILE A 30 -7.36 3.67 28.34
N PHE A 31 -7.09 2.69 27.47
CA PHE A 31 -5.96 1.79 27.65
C PHE A 31 -4.62 2.52 27.57
N ALA A 32 -4.48 3.50 26.66
CA ALA A 32 -3.29 4.34 26.57
C ALA A 32 -3.07 5.14 27.85
N LEU A 33 -4.11 5.78 28.40
CA LEU A 33 -4.02 6.49 29.68
C LEU A 33 -3.60 5.58 30.83
N VAL A 34 -4.18 4.37 30.90
CA VAL A 34 -3.80 3.36 31.91
C VAL A 34 -2.32 2.97 31.74
N GLY A 35 -1.90 2.74 30.50
CA GLY A 35 -0.50 2.42 30.18
C GLY A 35 0.46 3.53 30.55
N TRP A 36 0.13 4.76 30.16
CA TRP A 36 0.91 5.95 30.48
C TRP A 36 1.08 6.14 32.00
N PHE A 37 -0.04 5.99 32.75
CA PHE A 37 -0.02 6.14 34.21
C PHE A 37 0.80 5.04 34.89
N ILE A 38 0.55 3.76 34.56
CA ILE A 38 1.27 2.61 35.16
C ILE A 38 2.74 2.65 34.81
N ALA A 39 3.08 2.80 33.52
CA ALA A 39 4.46 2.84 33.08
C ALA A 39 5.20 4.07 33.63
N GLY A 40 4.55 5.23 33.69
CA GLY A 40 5.11 6.43 34.28
C GLY A 40 5.43 6.28 35.78
N LYS A 41 4.60 5.53 36.53
CA LYS A 41 4.89 5.18 37.94
C LYS A 41 6.02 4.18 38.12
N LEU A 42 6.15 3.23 37.16
CA LEU A 42 7.20 2.17 37.24
C LEU A 42 8.56 2.66 36.75
N PHE A 43 8.62 3.46 35.70
CA PHE A 43 9.85 3.81 34.98
C PHE A 43 10.22 5.30 35.09
N GLY A 44 9.30 6.15 35.51
CA GLY A 44 9.46 7.61 35.50
C GLY A 44 9.32 8.17 34.06
N PHE A 45 9.09 9.49 33.97
CA PHE A 45 8.94 10.17 32.67
C PHE A 45 10.26 10.69 32.10
N GLY A 46 11.37 10.52 32.84
CA GLY A 46 12.74 10.86 32.47
C GLY A 46 12.91 12.27 31.91
N GLU A 47 13.42 13.18 32.73
CA GLU A 47 13.95 14.45 32.24
C GLU A 47 15.47 14.33 32.10
N GLY A 48 15.99 14.64 30.90
CA GLY A 48 17.41 14.54 30.58
C GLY A 48 17.85 13.26 29.87
N PRO A 49 19.05 13.26 29.25
CA PRO A 49 19.55 12.14 28.44
C PRO A 49 19.75 10.85 29.24
N GLU A 50 20.13 10.97 30.49
CA GLU A 50 20.39 9.84 31.41
C GLU A 50 19.12 9.04 31.78
N ASN A 51 17.94 9.65 31.60
CA ASN A 51 16.64 9.04 31.89
C ASN A 51 15.80 8.73 30.63
N ALA A 52 16.40 8.83 29.44
CA ALA A 52 15.72 8.62 28.17
C ALA A 52 15.04 7.26 28.09
N TRP A 53 15.66 6.21 28.61
CA TRP A 53 15.09 4.84 28.59
C TRP A 53 13.78 4.72 29.37
N GLY A 54 13.66 5.42 30.52
CA GLY A 54 12.42 5.46 31.27
C GLY A 54 11.28 6.07 30.47
N ARG A 55 11.54 7.21 29.82
CA ARG A 55 10.60 7.92 28.94
C ARG A 55 10.17 7.06 27.74
N ASP A 56 11.11 6.43 27.05
CA ASP A 56 10.83 5.62 25.85
C ASP A 56 10.05 4.35 26.21
N ARG A 57 10.32 3.71 27.37
CA ARG A 57 9.48 2.62 27.92
C ARG A 57 8.03 3.06 28.13
N VAL A 58 7.81 4.24 28.70
CA VAL A 58 6.46 4.78 28.92
C VAL A 58 5.71 4.92 27.60
N TRP A 59 6.36 5.47 26.57
CA TRP A 59 5.72 5.65 25.28
C TRP A 59 5.43 4.33 24.56
N ILE A 60 6.36 3.40 24.49
CA ILE A 60 6.14 2.09 23.85
C ILE A 60 5.02 1.31 24.55
N ILE A 61 4.98 1.29 25.88
CA ILE A 61 3.89 0.65 26.62
C ILE A 61 2.55 1.34 26.37
N THR A 62 2.53 2.66 26.37
CA THR A 62 1.34 3.47 26.07
C THR A 62 0.76 3.14 24.69
N MET A 63 1.61 3.10 23.65
CA MET A 63 1.22 2.79 22.29
C MET A 63 0.78 1.33 22.11
N THR A 64 1.44 0.40 22.81
CA THR A 64 1.03 -1.01 22.81
C THR A 64 -0.36 -1.16 23.42
N LEU A 65 -0.61 -0.53 24.56
CA LEU A 65 -1.93 -0.57 25.19
C LEU A 65 -2.98 0.19 24.38
N TRP A 66 -2.61 1.30 23.72
CA TRP A 66 -3.50 1.93 22.73
C TRP A 66 -3.97 0.92 21.68
N ALA A 67 -3.05 0.21 21.03
CA ALA A 67 -3.38 -0.76 19.99
C ALA A 67 -4.29 -1.89 20.53
N LEU A 68 -3.96 -2.46 21.70
CA LEU A 68 -4.78 -3.49 22.35
C LEU A 68 -6.18 -2.99 22.72
N GLY A 69 -6.28 -1.80 23.29
CA GLY A 69 -7.56 -1.17 23.63
C GLY A 69 -8.40 -0.88 22.39
N PHE A 70 -7.77 -0.35 21.34
CA PHE A 70 -8.42 -0.10 20.05
C PHE A 70 -8.99 -1.38 19.45
N MET A 71 -8.20 -2.46 19.40
CA MET A 71 -8.62 -3.77 18.89
C MET A 71 -9.72 -4.39 19.75
N THR A 72 -9.71 -4.17 21.07
CA THR A 72 -10.79 -4.55 21.97
C THR A 72 -12.07 -3.80 21.63
N GLY A 73 -12.00 -2.47 21.50
CA GLY A 73 -13.14 -1.60 21.23
C GLY A 73 -13.77 -1.77 19.85
N ILE A 74 -13.01 -2.20 18.83
CA ILE A 74 -13.57 -2.55 17.51
C ILE A 74 -14.21 -3.95 17.50
N GLY A 75 -13.93 -4.79 18.51
CA GLY A 75 -14.48 -6.13 18.63
C GLY A 75 -13.64 -7.25 18.02
N ALA A 76 -12.38 -7.01 17.71
CA ALA A 76 -11.48 -8.00 17.12
C ALA A 76 -11.34 -9.26 17.99
N PHE A 77 -11.34 -9.10 19.31
CA PHE A 77 -11.18 -10.20 20.27
C PHE A 77 -12.46 -10.93 20.67
N VAL A 78 -13.65 -10.46 20.26
CA VAL A 78 -14.93 -11.09 20.63
C VAL A 78 -15.00 -12.55 20.21
N GLY A 79 -14.61 -12.87 18.99
CA GLY A 79 -14.58 -14.25 18.50
C GLY A 79 -13.54 -15.13 19.21
N PRO A 80 -12.24 -14.74 19.23
CA PRO A 80 -11.20 -15.48 19.93
C PRO A 80 -11.50 -15.74 21.41
N VAL A 81 -11.96 -14.74 22.15
CA VAL A 81 -12.32 -14.90 23.58
C VAL A 81 -13.44 -15.92 23.76
N ARG A 82 -14.49 -15.88 22.93
CA ARG A 82 -15.57 -16.87 22.98
C ARG A 82 -15.08 -18.27 22.67
N TRP A 83 -14.22 -18.42 21.67
CA TRP A 83 -13.62 -19.70 21.32
C TRP A 83 -12.80 -20.29 22.49
N VAL A 84 -11.94 -19.49 23.13
CA VAL A 84 -11.18 -19.92 24.32
C VAL A 84 -12.10 -20.32 25.47
N MET A 85 -13.26 -19.65 25.60
CA MET A 85 -14.27 -19.98 26.59
C MET A 85 -15.16 -21.19 26.22
N GLY A 86 -14.90 -21.88 25.12
CA GLY A 86 -15.70 -23.01 24.63
C GLY A 86 -17.10 -22.60 24.19
N LYS A 87 -17.33 -21.33 23.81
CA LYS A 87 -18.64 -20.81 23.44
C LYS A 87 -18.70 -20.50 21.95
N ASP A 88 -19.72 -20.99 21.28
CA ASP A 88 -20.00 -20.61 19.90
C ASP A 88 -20.32 -19.12 19.78
N GLN A 89 -19.99 -18.58 18.59
CA GLN A 89 -20.37 -17.22 18.28
C GLN A 89 -21.90 -17.16 18.10
N LYS A 90 -22.55 -16.15 18.72
CA LYS A 90 -23.97 -15.94 18.55
C LYS A 90 -24.34 -15.70 17.10
N PHE A 91 -25.44 -16.25 16.64
CA PHE A 91 -25.91 -16.09 15.27
C PHE A 91 -26.09 -14.61 14.88
N GLU A 92 -26.60 -13.78 15.79
CA GLU A 92 -26.77 -12.35 15.59
C GLU A 92 -25.45 -11.64 15.33
N ASP A 93 -24.37 -12.02 16.04
CA ASP A 93 -23.03 -11.47 15.82
C ASP A 93 -22.45 -11.90 14.47
N GLN A 94 -22.70 -13.15 14.03
CA GLN A 94 -22.27 -13.63 12.71
C GLN A 94 -22.98 -12.87 11.58
N MET A 95 -24.30 -12.70 11.68
CA MET A 95 -25.09 -11.95 10.70
C MET A 95 -24.72 -10.49 10.66
N TYR A 96 -24.36 -9.92 11.81
CA TYR A 96 -23.90 -8.54 11.91
C TYR A 96 -22.53 -8.35 11.24
N LEU A 97 -21.59 -9.26 11.49
CA LEU A 97 -20.26 -9.26 10.87
C LEU A 97 -20.32 -9.36 9.33
N ALA A 98 -21.33 -10.07 8.81
CA ALA A 98 -21.58 -10.17 7.37
C ALA A 98 -22.10 -8.86 6.73
N GLY A 99 -22.27 -7.77 7.49
CA GLY A 99 -22.50 -6.42 6.97
C GLY A 99 -23.89 -6.14 6.37
N LYS A 100 -24.89 -7.05 6.53
CA LYS A 100 -26.22 -6.86 5.96
C LYS A 100 -26.95 -5.65 6.59
N ASN A 101 -27.55 -4.82 5.74
CA ASN A 101 -28.47 -3.73 6.11
C ASN A 101 -27.90 -2.65 7.05
N GLN A 102 -26.61 -2.35 6.99
CA GLN A 102 -25.97 -1.38 7.89
C GLN A 102 -25.70 0.01 7.24
N GLY A 103 -26.06 0.20 5.97
CA GLY A 103 -25.81 1.45 5.27
C GLY A 103 -24.33 1.89 5.33
N VAL A 104 -24.10 3.19 5.48
CA VAL A 104 -22.74 3.78 5.58
C VAL A 104 -22.02 3.34 6.86
N ALA A 105 -22.76 3.01 7.95
CA ALA A 105 -22.15 2.62 9.22
C ALA A 105 -21.29 1.36 9.13
N ARG A 106 -21.49 0.49 8.12
CA ARG A 106 -20.67 -0.71 7.88
C ARG A 106 -19.18 -0.40 7.65
N TYR A 107 -18.86 0.77 7.11
CA TYR A 107 -17.49 1.18 6.85
C TYR A 107 -16.72 1.61 8.11
N PHE A 108 -17.39 1.76 9.24
CA PHE A 108 -16.80 2.14 10.53
C PHE A 108 -16.85 1.02 11.57
N LYS A 109 -16.97 -0.23 11.12
CA LYS A 109 -17.17 -1.40 11.97
C LYS A 109 -16.32 -2.58 11.52
N PHE A 110 -16.05 -3.50 12.46
CA PHE A 110 -15.44 -4.78 12.14
C PHE A 110 -16.42 -5.63 11.31
N THR A 111 -15.99 -6.05 10.14
CA THR A 111 -16.81 -6.86 9.22
C THR A 111 -15.98 -7.98 8.62
N THR A 112 -16.65 -9.08 8.29
CA THR A 112 -16.03 -10.23 7.59
C THR A 112 -16.31 -10.23 6.07
N ASP A 113 -17.10 -9.27 5.56
CA ASP A 113 -17.30 -9.11 4.12
C ASP A 113 -16.07 -8.49 3.47
N HIS A 114 -15.34 -9.27 2.68
CA HIS A 114 -14.11 -8.84 2.01
C HIS A 114 -14.29 -7.60 1.12
N LYS A 115 -15.51 -7.40 0.57
CA LYS A 115 -15.83 -6.24 -0.27
C LYS A 115 -15.88 -4.95 0.56
N VAL A 116 -16.48 -5.02 1.73
CA VAL A 116 -16.53 -3.89 2.68
C VAL A 116 -15.12 -3.60 3.21
N VAL A 117 -14.34 -4.64 3.54
CA VAL A 117 -12.93 -4.49 3.96
C VAL A 117 -12.10 -3.81 2.86
N GLY A 118 -12.28 -4.18 1.58
CA GLY A 118 -11.60 -3.51 0.46
C GLY A 118 -11.94 -2.02 0.37
N ILE A 119 -13.21 -1.65 0.57
CA ILE A 119 -13.63 -0.23 0.59
C ILE A 119 -13.05 0.50 1.80
N GLN A 120 -13.00 -0.13 2.97
CA GLN A 120 -12.37 0.44 4.16
C GLN A 120 -10.87 0.70 3.92
N TYR A 121 -10.15 -0.22 3.28
CA TYR A 121 -8.77 0.00 2.84
C TYR A 121 -8.64 1.19 1.91
N LEU A 122 -9.53 1.33 0.92
CA LEU A 122 -9.53 2.46 -0.01
C LEU A 122 -9.67 3.79 0.73
N ILE A 123 -10.61 3.88 1.68
CA ILE A 123 -10.84 5.09 2.48
C ILE A 123 -9.58 5.45 3.30
N VAL A 124 -8.99 4.47 4.00
CA VAL A 124 -7.79 4.69 4.83
C VAL A 124 -6.60 5.11 3.95
N THR A 125 -6.41 4.45 2.81
CA THR A 125 -5.35 4.80 1.86
C THR A 125 -5.49 6.22 1.35
N MET A 126 -6.70 6.63 0.95
CA MET A 126 -6.96 8.01 0.48
C MET A 126 -6.69 9.05 1.58
N LEU A 127 -7.07 8.74 2.83
CA LEU A 127 -6.78 9.61 3.98
C LEU A 127 -5.27 9.77 4.21
N LEU A 128 -4.52 8.67 4.17
CA LEU A 128 -3.06 8.70 4.32
C LEU A 128 -2.40 9.49 3.17
N PHE A 129 -2.84 9.30 1.93
CA PHE A 129 -2.35 10.11 0.79
C PHE A 129 -2.64 11.59 0.95
N PHE A 130 -3.82 11.94 1.46
CA PHE A 130 -4.15 13.34 1.73
C PHE A 130 -3.23 13.95 2.79
N VAL A 131 -3.06 13.28 3.93
CA VAL A 131 -2.19 13.75 5.02
C VAL A 131 -0.74 13.84 4.56
N GLY A 132 -0.21 12.79 3.92
CA GLY A 132 1.15 12.79 3.39
C GLY A 132 1.34 13.84 2.29
N GLY A 133 0.32 14.09 1.46
CA GLY A 133 0.33 15.15 0.44
C GLY A 133 0.40 16.56 1.05
N VAL A 134 -0.35 16.83 2.13
CA VAL A 134 -0.24 18.10 2.88
C VAL A 134 1.17 18.28 3.42
N LEU A 135 1.78 17.25 4.01
CA LEU A 135 3.16 17.33 4.49
C LEU A 135 4.15 17.60 3.34
N ALA A 136 3.94 17.01 2.16
CA ALA A 136 4.75 17.30 0.97
C ALA A 136 4.63 18.78 0.55
N MET A 137 3.42 19.36 0.63
CA MET A 137 3.23 20.80 0.34
C MET A 137 3.98 21.68 1.34
N LEU A 138 3.97 21.33 2.62
CA LEU A 138 4.74 22.04 3.65
C LEU A 138 6.24 21.97 3.36
N ILE A 139 6.79 20.79 3.03
CA ILE A 139 8.20 20.62 2.63
C ILE A 139 8.53 21.49 1.41
N ARG A 140 7.67 21.48 0.39
CA ARG A 140 7.94 22.24 -0.84
C ARG A 140 7.80 23.74 -0.65
N THR A 141 6.89 24.19 0.23
CA THR A 141 6.75 25.62 0.57
C THR A 141 7.99 26.12 1.30
N ASP A 142 8.54 25.32 2.22
CA ASP A 142 9.79 25.66 2.92
C ASP A 142 10.98 25.80 1.95
N LEU A 143 11.02 24.97 0.91
CA LEU A 143 12.08 24.96 -0.11
C LEU A 143 11.83 25.91 -1.29
N ILE A 144 10.79 26.77 -1.29
CA ILE A 144 10.47 27.60 -2.45
C ILE A 144 11.54 28.66 -2.73
N SER A 145 12.13 29.22 -1.70
CA SER A 145 13.23 30.17 -1.77
C SER A 145 14.23 29.86 -0.66
N LYS A 146 15.50 30.13 -0.91
CA LYS A 146 16.58 29.99 0.09
C LYS A 146 16.37 30.87 1.35
N ASN A 147 15.51 31.88 1.24
CA ASN A 147 15.19 32.81 2.33
C ASN A 147 13.87 32.45 3.02
N THR A 148 13.15 31.45 2.54
CA THR A 148 11.92 30.96 3.19
C THR A 148 12.33 29.97 4.29
N GLU A 149 11.90 30.27 5.51
CA GLU A 149 12.11 29.39 6.66
C GLU A 149 10.77 29.30 7.41
N ILE A 150 9.93 28.34 7.01
CA ILE A 150 8.68 28.04 7.73
C ILE A 150 8.99 27.20 8.96
N PHE A 151 9.99 26.33 8.84
CA PHE A 151 10.42 25.40 9.88
C PHE A 151 11.91 25.56 10.16
N GLY A 152 12.29 25.51 11.44
CA GLY A 152 13.69 25.26 11.78
C GLY A 152 14.13 23.86 11.30
N PRO A 153 15.45 23.60 11.13
CA PRO A 153 15.98 22.39 10.51
C PRO A 153 15.49 21.08 11.13
N GLN A 154 15.31 21.02 12.43
CA GLN A 154 14.79 19.81 13.12
C GLN A 154 13.34 19.53 12.76
N THR A 155 12.49 20.56 12.76
CA THR A 155 11.07 20.41 12.39
C THR A 155 10.93 20.07 10.92
N TYR A 156 11.74 20.66 10.04
CA TYR A 156 11.79 20.30 8.62
C TYR A 156 12.10 18.80 8.45
N ASN A 157 13.16 18.31 9.10
CA ASN A 157 13.53 16.88 9.04
C ASN A 157 12.44 15.97 9.61
N ALA A 158 11.76 16.40 10.68
CA ALA A 158 10.64 15.67 11.25
C ALA A 158 9.45 15.58 10.28
N VAL A 159 9.13 16.66 9.56
CA VAL A 159 8.08 16.68 8.53
C VAL A 159 8.46 15.81 7.33
N VAL A 160 9.72 15.82 6.89
CA VAL A 160 10.25 14.95 5.83
C VAL A 160 10.13 13.47 6.23
N GLY A 161 10.53 13.12 7.46
CA GLY A 161 10.42 11.76 7.97
C GLY A 161 8.98 11.27 8.05
N LEU A 162 8.09 12.11 8.56
CA LEU A 162 6.66 11.78 8.68
C LEU A 162 5.98 11.66 7.30
N HIS A 163 6.28 12.59 6.35
CA HIS A 163 5.83 12.46 4.97
C HIS A 163 6.26 11.12 4.37
N GLY A 164 7.55 10.78 4.52
CA GLY A 164 8.10 9.56 3.96
C GLY A 164 7.38 8.31 4.46
N ILE A 165 7.26 8.12 5.78
CA ILE A 165 6.65 6.90 6.33
C ILE A 165 5.14 6.81 6.08
N ILE A 166 4.40 7.93 6.10
CA ILE A 166 2.97 7.93 5.76
C ILE A 166 2.78 7.51 4.30
N MET A 167 3.58 8.06 3.38
CA MET A 167 3.48 7.72 1.96
C MET A 167 3.87 6.28 1.69
N ILE A 168 4.88 5.74 2.35
CA ILE A 168 5.28 4.34 2.25
C ILE A 168 4.15 3.42 2.69
N VAL A 169 3.57 3.63 3.87
CA VAL A 169 2.43 2.84 4.34
C VAL A 169 1.26 2.93 3.37
N ALA A 170 0.93 4.13 2.88
CA ALA A 170 -0.17 4.34 1.93
C ALA A 170 0.07 3.62 0.60
N THR A 171 1.29 3.70 0.04
CA THR A 171 1.60 3.12 -1.27
C THR A 171 1.65 1.60 -1.26
N ILE A 172 2.15 0.98 -0.18
CA ILE A 172 2.16 -0.49 -0.05
C ILE A 172 0.73 -1.07 -0.10
N ILE A 173 -0.21 -0.41 0.56
CA ILE A 173 -1.60 -0.90 0.63
C ILE A 173 -2.50 -0.40 -0.50
N MET A 174 -2.07 0.54 -1.36
CA MET A 174 -2.96 1.27 -2.28
C MET A 174 -3.67 0.42 -3.33
N VAL A 175 -3.09 -0.71 -3.73
CA VAL A 175 -3.67 -1.64 -4.72
C VAL A 175 -4.06 -2.95 -4.07
N THR A 176 -3.16 -3.56 -3.30
CA THR A 176 -3.38 -4.85 -2.65
C THR A 176 -4.46 -4.78 -1.58
N GLY A 177 -4.51 -3.70 -0.81
CA GLY A 177 -5.54 -3.48 0.21
C GLY A 177 -6.96 -3.41 -0.39
N PRO A 178 -7.28 -2.38 -1.20
CA PRO A 178 -8.63 -2.23 -1.76
C PRO A 178 -9.00 -3.34 -2.74
N PHE A 179 -8.20 -3.50 -3.80
CA PHE A 179 -8.57 -4.35 -4.93
C PHE A 179 -8.17 -5.81 -4.72
N GLY A 180 -7.08 -6.09 -3.99
CA GLY A 180 -6.75 -7.44 -3.54
C GLY A 180 -7.86 -8.04 -2.69
N ASN A 181 -8.48 -7.24 -1.83
CA ASN A 181 -9.61 -7.68 -1.03
C ASN A 181 -10.93 -7.70 -1.82
N PHE A 182 -11.29 -6.63 -2.52
CA PHE A 182 -12.57 -6.56 -3.19
C PHE A 182 -12.64 -7.48 -4.42
N VAL A 183 -11.63 -7.43 -5.28
CA VAL A 183 -11.71 -7.97 -6.64
C VAL A 183 -11.15 -9.40 -6.75
N VAL A 184 -10.03 -9.70 -6.09
CA VAL A 184 -9.35 -11.00 -6.24
C VAL A 184 -10.25 -12.21 -5.91
N PRO A 185 -11.02 -12.25 -4.80
CA PRO A 185 -11.91 -13.39 -4.54
C PRO A 185 -12.95 -13.58 -5.65
N ILE A 186 -13.48 -12.49 -6.20
CA ILE A 186 -14.46 -12.55 -7.30
C ILE A 186 -13.78 -13.05 -8.57
N MET A 187 -12.60 -12.52 -8.91
CA MET A 187 -11.85 -12.92 -10.10
C MET A 187 -11.51 -14.42 -10.15
N ILE A 188 -11.26 -15.01 -8.97
CA ILE A 188 -10.93 -16.45 -8.88
C ILE A 188 -12.15 -17.34 -8.68
N GLY A 189 -13.36 -16.77 -8.61
CA GLY A 189 -14.60 -17.52 -8.37
C GLY A 189 -14.79 -18.00 -6.94
N ALA A 190 -14.12 -17.40 -5.96
CA ALA A 190 -14.26 -17.72 -4.54
C ALA A 190 -15.47 -17.01 -3.93
N ARG A 191 -16.14 -17.66 -2.97
CA ARG A 191 -17.27 -17.07 -2.23
C ARG A 191 -16.84 -15.99 -1.24
N ASP A 192 -15.65 -16.12 -0.66
CA ASP A 192 -15.08 -15.21 0.35
C ASP A 192 -13.55 -15.41 0.39
N MET A 193 -12.88 -14.68 1.28
CA MET A 193 -11.49 -14.92 1.65
C MET A 193 -11.36 -16.19 2.50
N ALA A 194 -10.17 -16.82 2.50
CA ALA A 194 -9.91 -18.02 3.30
C ALA A 194 -10.09 -17.78 4.79
N PHE A 195 -9.69 -16.61 5.28
CA PHE A 195 -9.74 -16.23 6.69
C PHE A 195 -10.40 -14.85 6.86
N PRO A 196 -11.74 -14.73 6.77
CA PRO A 196 -12.43 -13.42 6.76
C PRO A 196 -12.18 -12.56 8.00
N ARG A 197 -11.96 -13.18 9.17
CA ARG A 197 -11.64 -12.45 10.42
C ARG A 197 -10.22 -11.94 10.45
N LEU A 198 -9.26 -12.70 9.94
CA LEU A 198 -7.88 -12.23 9.79
C LEU A 198 -7.80 -11.11 8.77
N ASN A 199 -8.65 -11.15 7.75
CA ASN A 199 -8.80 -10.06 6.80
C ASN A 199 -9.22 -8.75 7.46
N ALA A 200 -10.28 -8.80 8.26
CA ALA A 200 -10.72 -7.64 9.04
C ALA A 200 -9.66 -7.19 10.06
N LEU A 201 -8.97 -8.14 10.72
CA LEU A 201 -7.89 -7.85 11.67
C LEU A 201 -6.77 -7.06 11.00
N SER A 202 -6.30 -7.47 9.82
CA SER A 202 -5.23 -6.77 9.11
C SER A 202 -5.57 -5.31 8.81
N LEU A 203 -6.80 -5.03 8.35
CA LEU A 203 -7.26 -3.66 8.15
C LEU A 203 -7.26 -2.85 9.46
N TRP A 204 -7.86 -3.39 10.52
CA TRP A 204 -8.03 -2.63 11.75
C TRP A 204 -6.70 -2.41 12.49
N LEU A 205 -5.69 -3.26 12.27
CA LEU A 205 -4.30 -2.97 12.66
C LEU A 205 -3.78 -1.72 11.93
N ILE A 206 -4.00 -1.58 10.60
CA ILE A 206 -3.64 -0.37 9.86
C ILE A 206 -4.38 0.86 10.42
N VAL A 207 -5.67 0.75 10.70
CA VAL A 207 -6.42 1.88 11.28
C VAL A 207 -5.88 2.25 12.67
N SER A 208 -5.51 1.27 13.49
CA SER A 208 -4.99 1.51 14.85
C SER A 208 -3.61 2.17 14.86
N LEU A 209 -2.77 1.93 13.84
CA LEU A 209 -1.44 2.54 13.76
C LEU A 209 -1.48 4.02 13.36
N VAL A 210 -2.54 4.50 12.69
CA VAL A 210 -2.61 5.89 12.23
C VAL A 210 -2.46 6.89 13.38
N PRO A 211 -3.21 6.80 14.50
CA PRO A 211 -3.00 7.70 15.63
C PRO A 211 -1.61 7.55 16.28
N ILE A 212 -1.05 6.32 16.31
CA ILE A 212 0.32 6.09 16.80
C ILE A 212 1.32 6.88 15.94
N LEU A 213 1.25 6.74 14.62
CA LEU A 213 2.14 7.44 13.70
C LEU A 213 2.00 8.96 13.81
N LEU A 214 0.76 9.46 13.88
CA LEU A 214 0.50 10.89 14.01
C LEU A 214 0.91 11.45 15.38
N SER A 215 0.99 10.63 16.43
CA SER A 215 1.50 11.06 17.73
C SER A 215 2.96 11.55 17.68
N ALA A 216 3.73 11.08 16.69
CA ALA A 216 5.09 11.56 16.46
C ALA A 216 5.18 13.09 16.34
N ILE A 217 4.15 13.75 15.78
CA ILE A 217 4.09 15.22 15.66
C ILE A 217 4.26 15.90 17.02
N PHE A 218 3.69 15.32 18.07
CA PHE A 218 3.71 15.85 19.43
C PHE A 218 4.90 15.36 20.26
N LEU A 219 5.63 14.36 19.75
CA LEU A 219 6.75 13.68 20.43
C LEU A 219 8.11 14.04 19.83
N GLY A 220 8.23 15.20 19.18
CA GLY A 220 9.49 15.69 18.58
C GLY A 220 9.75 15.20 17.16
N GLY A 221 8.78 14.50 16.55
CA GLY A 221 8.82 14.08 15.15
C GLY A 221 9.71 12.88 14.85
N ILE A 222 9.97 12.67 13.56
CA ILE A 222 10.83 11.59 13.01
C ILE A 222 11.98 12.26 12.22
N PRO A 223 12.99 12.85 12.90
CA PRO A 223 14.01 13.67 12.23
C PRO A 223 15.03 12.85 11.43
N THR A 224 14.96 11.53 11.50
CA THR A 224 15.86 10.59 10.84
C THR A 224 15.52 10.31 9.37
N GLY A 225 14.41 10.87 8.86
CA GLY A 225 13.79 10.44 7.62
C GLY A 225 13.15 9.04 7.75
N TRP A 226 12.49 8.56 6.70
CA TRP A 226 11.76 7.30 6.72
C TRP A 226 12.63 6.05 6.92
N SER A 227 13.92 6.13 6.63
CA SER A 227 14.86 5.01 6.78
C SER A 227 15.40 4.82 8.21
N ALA A 228 15.26 5.83 9.06
CA ALA A 228 15.58 5.76 10.50
C ALA A 228 16.94 5.14 10.85
N TYR A 229 18.00 5.51 10.11
CA TYR A 229 19.33 4.91 10.30
C TYR A 229 19.87 5.09 11.72
N GLU A 230 20.46 4.04 12.22
CA GLU A 230 21.16 4.01 13.48
C GLU A 230 22.61 4.53 13.32
N PRO A 231 23.21 5.11 14.36
CA PRO A 231 22.68 5.30 15.72
C PRO A 231 21.76 6.54 15.87
N LEU A 232 21.48 7.27 14.81
CA LEU A 232 20.62 8.46 14.86
C LEU A 232 19.19 8.11 15.33
N GLY A 233 18.68 6.93 14.94
CA GLY A 233 17.36 6.44 15.34
C GLY A 233 17.22 6.26 16.84
N SER A 234 18.21 5.64 17.50
CA SER A 234 18.21 5.42 18.94
C SER A 234 18.40 6.72 19.74
N GLN A 235 19.09 7.72 19.17
CA GLN A 235 19.34 9.02 19.80
C GLN A 235 18.23 10.06 19.59
N ALA A 236 17.29 9.79 18.68
CA ALA A 236 16.25 10.72 18.29
C ALA A 236 15.13 10.86 19.35
N PRO A 237 14.28 11.92 19.26
CA PRO A 237 13.16 12.13 20.17
C PRO A 237 12.16 10.98 20.22
N PRO A 238 11.23 10.95 21.21
CA PRO A 238 10.22 9.88 21.37
C PRO A 238 9.29 9.65 20.17
N GLY A 239 9.24 10.58 19.21
CA GLY A 239 8.58 10.35 17.91
C GLY A 239 9.11 9.12 17.18
N MET A 240 10.35 8.69 17.45
CA MET A 240 10.90 7.42 16.95
C MET A 240 10.23 6.19 17.55
N ASP A 241 9.72 6.26 18.78
CA ASP A 241 8.94 5.16 19.36
C ASP A 241 7.63 4.96 18.60
N SER A 242 7.00 6.08 18.16
CA SER A 242 5.84 6.03 17.25
C SER A 242 6.18 5.38 15.91
N TYR A 243 7.35 5.69 15.35
CA TYR A 243 7.84 5.07 14.11
C TYR A 243 8.04 3.56 14.31
N ILE A 244 8.78 3.15 15.35
CA ILE A 244 9.06 1.74 15.66
C ILE A 244 7.76 0.94 15.82
N MET A 245 6.83 1.44 16.64
CA MET A 245 5.54 0.79 16.86
C MET A 245 4.68 0.73 15.58
N THR A 246 4.71 1.77 14.76
CA THR A 246 4.04 1.78 13.46
C THR A 246 4.54 0.66 12.57
N ILE A 247 5.86 0.50 12.44
CA ILE A 247 6.46 -0.54 11.58
C ILE A 247 6.15 -1.94 12.11
N ILE A 248 6.23 -2.17 13.42
CA ILE A 248 5.91 -3.48 14.01
C ILE A 248 4.45 -3.86 13.72
N ILE A 249 3.50 -2.96 13.97
CA ILE A 249 2.08 -3.20 13.72
C ILE A 249 1.82 -3.39 12.22
N PHE A 250 2.45 -2.58 11.37
CA PHE A 250 2.33 -2.66 9.91
C PHE A 250 2.86 -3.99 9.36
N ALA A 251 4.01 -4.47 9.84
CA ALA A 251 4.58 -5.76 9.43
C ALA A 251 3.67 -6.93 9.83
N ILE A 252 3.11 -6.92 11.04
CA ILE A 252 2.14 -7.93 11.50
C ILE A 252 0.89 -7.91 10.61
N SER A 253 0.33 -6.72 10.35
CA SER A 253 -0.83 -6.54 9.48
C SER A 253 -0.59 -7.10 8.08
N SER A 254 0.55 -6.75 7.48
CA SER A 254 0.93 -7.17 6.13
C SER A 254 1.16 -8.68 6.04
N GLY A 255 1.78 -9.29 7.06
CA GLY A 255 1.97 -10.74 7.14
C GLY A 255 0.62 -11.49 7.20
N VAL A 256 -0.30 -11.01 8.04
CA VAL A 256 -1.66 -11.58 8.17
C VAL A 256 -2.45 -11.44 6.86
N ALA A 257 -2.44 -10.26 6.24
CA ALA A 257 -3.10 -10.01 4.96
C ALA A 257 -2.52 -10.88 3.85
N GLY A 258 -1.19 -10.95 3.76
CA GLY A 258 -0.49 -11.75 2.76
C GLY A 258 -0.81 -13.23 2.87
N ALA A 259 -0.72 -13.81 4.07
CA ALA A 259 -1.06 -15.22 4.30
C ALA A 259 -2.53 -15.52 3.90
N ASN A 260 -3.45 -14.61 4.19
CA ASN A 260 -4.85 -14.76 3.82
C ASN A 260 -5.05 -14.74 2.30
N ILE A 261 -4.48 -13.76 1.60
CA ILE A 261 -4.59 -13.63 0.13
C ILE A 261 -3.98 -14.85 -0.56
N VAL A 262 -2.76 -15.25 -0.18
CA VAL A 262 -2.09 -16.41 -0.77
C VAL A 262 -2.92 -17.68 -0.57
N THR A 263 -3.41 -17.92 0.65
CA THR A 263 -4.27 -19.09 0.93
C THR A 263 -5.55 -19.06 0.12
N THR A 264 -6.20 -17.90 0.01
CA THR A 264 -7.42 -17.73 -0.80
C THR A 264 -7.16 -18.11 -2.25
N VAL A 265 -6.12 -17.53 -2.86
CA VAL A 265 -5.82 -17.79 -4.28
C VAL A 265 -5.37 -19.23 -4.51
N VAL A 266 -4.55 -19.81 -3.63
CA VAL A 266 -4.06 -21.17 -3.83
C VAL A 266 -5.15 -22.23 -3.62
N LYS A 267 -6.04 -22.03 -2.63
CA LYS A 267 -6.99 -23.07 -2.18
C LYS A 267 -8.43 -22.88 -2.67
N MET A 268 -8.82 -21.67 -3.08
CA MET A 268 -10.23 -21.35 -3.31
C MET A 268 -10.55 -20.95 -4.76
N ARG A 269 -9.64 -21.18 -5.71
CA ARG A 269 -9.93 -20.99 -7.14
C ARG A 269 -11.09 -21.87 -7.58
N ALA A 270 -11.98 -21.31 -8.40
CA ALA A 270 -13.08 -22.04 -9.00
C ALA A 270 -12.61 -23.24 -9.81
N ARG A 271 -13.48 -24.25 -9.96
CA ARG A 271 -13.19 -25.45 -10.76
C ARG A 271 -12.87 -25.05 -12.20
N GLY A 272 -11.81 -25.61 -12.76
CA GLY A 272 -11.34 -25.29 -14.12
C GLY A 272 -10.45 -24.06 -14.22
N MET A 273 -10.31 -23.25 -13.15
CA MET A 273 -9.37 -22.13 -13.10
C MET A 273 -7.95 -22.63 -12.80
N THR A 274 -7.28 -23.09 -13.83
CA THR A 274 -5.84 -23.38 -13.80
C THR A 274 -5.04 -22.08 -13.68
N TRP A 275 -3.77 -22.15 -13.38
CA TRP A 275 -2.91 -20.96 -13.36
C TRP A 275 -2.94 -20.23 -14.70
N ASN A 276 -2.87 -20.89 -15.83
CA ASN A 276 -2.93 -20.24 -17.15
C ASN A 276 -4.27 -19.52 -17.44
N ARG A 277 -5.33 -19.84 -16.69
CA ARG A 277 -6.64 -19.17 -16.79
C ARG A 277 -6.88 -18.14 -15.68
N THR A 278 -5.91 -17.99 -14.78
CA THR A 278 -5.99 -17.01 -13.71
C THR A 278 -5.63 -15.62 -14.26
N PRO A 279 -6.41 -14.57 -14.00
CA PRO A 279 -6.12 -13.21 -14.47
C PRO A 279 -4.77 -12.67 -13.98
N ILE A 280 -4.11 -11.85 -14.79
CA ILE A 280 -2.75 -11.34 -14.50
C ILE A 280 -2.70 -10.48 -13.24
N PHE A 281 -3.78 -9.78 -12.90
CA PHE A 281 -3.89 -9.02 -11.66
C PHE A 281 -3.72 -9.90 -10.42
N VAL A 282 -4.31 -11.11 -10.45
CA VAL A 282 -4.16 -12.08 -9.36
C VAL A 282 -2.69 -12.48 -9.17
N TYR A 283 -1.95 -12.70 -10.27
CA TYR A 283 -0.50 -12.95 -10.22
C TYR A 283 0.25 -11.80 -9.57
N GLY A 284 -0.06 -10.56 -9.97
CA GLY A 284 0.58 -9.38 -9.40
C GLY A 284 0.34 -9.24 -7.89
N VAL A 285 -0.90 -9.48 -7.46
CA VAL A 285 -1.25 -9.42 -6.02
C VAL A 285 -0.55 -10.53 -5.25
N VAL A 286 -0.57 -11.79 -5.74
CA VAL A 286 0.12 -12.92 -5.08
C VAL A 286 1.62 -12.71 -5.03
N ALA A 287 2.22 -12.22 -6.12
CA ALA A 287 3.65 -11.90 -6.19
C ALA A 287 4.04 -10.83 -5.17
N SER A 288 3.26 -9.76 -5.09
CA SER A 288 3.48 -8.67 -4.14
C SER A 288 3.42 -9.15 -2.68
N VAL A 289 2.32 -9.78 -2.28
CA VAL A 289 2.18 -10.26 -0.89
C VAL A 289 3.10 -11.44 -0.59
N GLY A 290 3.41 -12.28 -1.58
CA GLY A 290 4.37 -13.37 -1.47
C GLY A 290 5.80 -12.86 -1.21
N LEU A 291 6.17 -11.74 -1.83
CA LEU A 291 7.44 -11.05 -1.57
C LEU A 291 7.45 -10.36 -0.21
N ALA A 292 6.32 -9.78 0.20
CA ALA A 292 6.18 -9.10 1.49
C ALA A 292 6.34 -10.03 2.69
N ILE A 293 5.84 -11.28 2.60
CA ILE A 293 5.89 -12.26 3.70
C ILE A 293 7.33 -12.51 4.21
N PRO A 294 8.35 -12.78 3.40
CA PRO A 294 9.73 -12.93 3.89
C PRO A 294 10.42 -11.59 4.18
N ALA A 295 10.04 -10.50 3.52
CA ALA A 295 10.72 -9.22 3.63
C ALA A 295 10.33 -8.43 4.91
N PHE A 296 9.06 -8.36 5.26
CA PHE A 296 8.62 -7.59 6.44
C PHE A 296 9.17 -8.08 7.79
N PRO A 297 9.41 -9.38 8.04
CA PRO A 297 10.07 -9.82 9.27
C PRO A 297 11.46 -9.23 9.46
N THR A 298 12.26 -9.00 8.41
CA THR A 298 13.58 -8.38 8.53
C THR A 298 13.48 -6.91 8.93
N PHE A 299 12.51 -6.19 8.37
CA PHE A 299 12.20 -4.82 8.76
C PHE A 299 11.72 -4.75 10.22
N MET A 300 10.79 -5.63 10.60
CA MET A 300 10.33 -5.71 11.98
C MET A 300 11.49 -6.01 12.94
N ALA A 301 12.38 -6.92 12.57
CA ALA A 301 13.55 -7.26 13.39
C ALA A 301 14.46 -6.04 13.61
N SER A 302 14.75 -5.25 12.55
CA SER A 302 15.53 -4.02 12.69
C SER A 302 14.90 -3.04 13.69
N GLN A 303 13.57 -2.91 13.66
CA GLN A 303 12.85 -2.00 14.56
C GLN A 303 12.71 -2.54 15.98
N VAL A 304 12.54 -3.85 16.16
CA VAL A 304 12.51 -4.47 17.49
C VAL A 304 13.85 -4.28 18.19
N ILE A 305 14.97 -4.49 17.48
CA ILE A 305 16.32 -4.29 18.04
C ILE A 305 16.52 -2.80 18.40
N SER A 306 16.13 -1.87 17.51
CA SER A 306 16.18 -0.43 17.81
C SER A 306 15.33 -0.06 19.04
N GLY A 307 14.13 -0.63 19.16
CA GLY A 307 13.28 -0.45 20.34
C GLY A 307 13.90 -1.00 21.62
N VAL A 308 14.63 -2.12 21.55
CA VAL A 308 15.37 -2.68 22.67
C VAL A 308 16.52 -1.75 23.07
N ASP A 309 17.32 -1.25 22.14
CA ASP A 309 18.39 -0.28 22.43
C ASP A 309 17.83 0.96 23.14
N ARG A 310 16.72 1.51 22.66
CA ARG A 310 16.05 2.69 23.24
C ARG A 310 15.47 2.45 24.63
N THR A 311 15.03 1.23 24.94
CA THR A 311 14.30 0.94 26.19
C THR A 311 15.10 0.22 27.26
N THR A 312 16.21 -0.45 26.90
CA THR A 312 16.98 -1.26 27.84
C THR A 312 18.42 -0.80 27.98
N GLY A 313 18.88 0.16 27.15
CA GLY A 313 20.26 0.63 27.14
C GLY A 313 21.25 -0.38 26.59
N THR A 314 20.77 -1.33 25.78
CA THR A 314 21.66 -2.16 24.97
C THR A 314 22.26 -1.31 23.84
N VAL A 315 23.30 -1.81 23.21
CA VAL A 315 24.13 -1.07 22.26
C VAL A 315 24.28 -1.86 20.95
N PHE A 316 23.24 -2.59 20.54
CA PHE A 316 23.31 -3.42 19.33
C PHE A 316 23.74 -2.64 18.09
N TYR A 317 23.30 -1.38 18.00
CA TYR A 317 23.57 -0.52 16.83
C TYR A 317 24.55 0.63 17.12
N ASP A 318 24.97 0.85 18.36
CA ASP A 318 25.91 1.92 18.69
C ASP A 318 27.36 1.44 18.48
N THR A 319 27.96 1.86 17.37
CA THR A 319 29.34 1.52 17.00
C THR A 319 30.39 2.07 17.99
N ALA A 320 30.11 3.21 18.64
CA ALA A 320 31.01 3.78 19.67
C ALA A 320 31.07 2.90 20.92
N ALA A 321 30.02 2.15 21.20
CA ALA A 321 29.94 1.20 22.34
C ALA A 321 30.17 -0.27 21.94
N GLY A 322 30.63 -0.54 20.69
CA GLY A 322 30.93 -1.88 20.21
C GLY A 322 29.77 -2.57 19.48
N GLY A 323 28.70 -1.85 19.16
CA GLY A 323 27.60 -2.32 18.34
C GLY A 323 27.92 -2.28 16.83
N ASN A 324 26.91 -2.55 16.01
CA ASN A 324 27.06 -2.65 14.55
C ASN A 324 25.85 -2.03 13.82
N ASP A 325 26.00 -0.81 13.30
CA ASP A 325 24.99 -0.09 12.50
C ASP A 325 24.76 -0.70 11.13
N TRP A 326 25.72 -1.47 10.58
CA TRP A 326 25.51 -2.24 9.36
C TRP A 326 24.49 -3.35 9.52
N LEU A 327 24.33 -3.89 10.71
CA LEU A 327 23.27 -4.85 10.99
C LEU A 327 21.90 -4.18 10.74
N TYR A 328 21.72 -2.94 11.23
CA TYR A 328 20.49 -2.19 10.95
C TYR A 328 20.27 -1.98 9.46
N THR A 329 21.26 -1.44 8.76
CA THR A 329 21.12 -1.08 7.33
C THR A 329 20.86 -2.30 6.46
N ASN A 330 21.47 -3.45 6.74
CA ASN A 330 21.20 -4.70 6.04
C ASN A 330 19.79 -5.23 6.32
N LEU A 331 19.36 -5.32 7.57
CA LEU A 331 18.01 -5.75 7.93
C LEU A 331 16.95 -4.83 7.34
N PHE A 332 17.21 -3.52 7.33
CA PHE A 332 16.33 -2.52 6.76
C PHE A 332 16.19 -2.69 5.24
N TRP A 333 17.31 -2.71 4.50
CA TRP A 333 17.28 -2.72 3.04
C TRP A 333 16.94 -4.08 2.43
N LEU A 334 17.16 -5.18 3.16
CA LEU A 334 16.66 -6.50 2.76
C LEU A 334 15.13 -6.52 2.64
N MET A 335 14.43 -5.62 3.31
CA MET A 335 13.02 -5.31 3.05
C MET A 335 12.85 -4.09 2.14
N GLY A 336 13.61 -3.01 2.36
CA GLY A 336 13.38 -1.71 1.73
C GLY A 336 13.47 -1.74 0.21
N HIS A 337 14.30 -2.60 -0.39
CA HIS A 337 14.27 -2.77 -1.84
C HIS A 337 13.12 -3.67 -2.32
N PRO A 338 12.89 -4.88 -1.78
CA PRO A 338 11.67 -5.63 -2.10
C PRO A 338 10.38 -4.83 -1.96
N GLU A 339 10.32 -3.91 -1.01
CA GLU A 339 9.18 -3.02 -0.80
C GLU A 339 8.77 -2.23 -2.04
N VAL A 340 9.71 -1.67 -2.79
CA VAL A 340 9.40 -0.90 -3.99
C VAL A 340 8.72 -1.77 -5.05
N TYR A 341 9.04 -3.06 -5.10
CA TYR A 341 8.37 -4.02 -5.98
C TYR A 341 7.05 -4.53 -5.41
N VAL A 342 6.91 -4.63 -4.10
CA VAL A 342 5.60 -4.87 -3.43
C VAL A 342 4.60 -3.78 -3.82
N ILE A 343 5.06 -2.53 -3.98
CA ILE A 343 4.25 -1.40 -4.45
C ILE A 343 3.99 -1.46 -5.95
N LEU A 344 5.03 -1.70 -6.75
CA LEU A 344 4.99 -1.54 -8.20
C LEU A 344 4.26 -2.70 -8.91
N ILE A 345 4.55 -3.96 -8.52
CA ILE A 345 4.03 -5.15 -9.22
C ILE A 345 2.49 -5.16 -9.29
N PRO A 346 1.73 -4.96 -8.20
CA PRO A 346 0.27 -5.01 -8.28
C PRO A 346 -0.31 -3.85 -9.10
N ALA A 347 0.35 -2.69 -9.15
CA ALA A 347 -0.06 -1.57 -9.98
C ALA A 347 0.14 -1.87 -11.48
N LEU A 348 1.30 -2.42 -11.86
CA LEU A 348 1.57 -2.87 -13.23
C LEU A 348 0.61 -3.99 -13.64
N ALA A 349 0.35 -4.96 -12.75
CA ALA A 349 -0.57 -6.04 -13.02
C ALA A 349 -2.02 -5.56 -13.19
N ALA A 350 -2.47 -4.60 -12.40
CA ALA A 350 -3.77 -3.95 -12.60
C ALA A 350 -3.86 -3.30 -13.98
N MET A 351 -2.81 -2.60 -14.41
CA MET A 351 -2.78 -2.00 -15.74
C MET A 351 -2.77 -3.04 -16.86
N MET A 352 -2.02 -4.14 -16.71
CA MET A 352 -2.06 -5.26 -17.65
C MET A 352 -3.42 -5.95 -17.68
N GLU A 353 -4.19 -5.89 -16.58
CA GLU A 353 -5.55 -6.44 -16.51
C GLU A 353 -6.52 -5.65 -17.36
N TYR A 354 -6.56 -4.32 -17.23
CA TYR A 354 -7.53 -3.52 -17.95
C TYR A 354 -7.07 -3.05 -19.34
N LEU A 355 -5.78 -3.08 -19.66
CA LEU A 355 -5.28 -2.71 -20.97
C LEU A 355 -5.93 -3.48 -22.13
N PRO A 356 -6.04 -4.85 -22.09
CA PRO A 356 -6.74 -5.63 -23.11
C PRO A 356 -8.19 -5.16 -23.36
N VAL A 357 -8.87 -4.73 -22.31
CA VAL A 357 -10.25 -4.21 -22.38
C VAL A 357 -10.33 -2.98 -23.27
N PHE A 358 -9.42 -2.03 -23.08
CA PHE A 358 -9.45 -0.73 -23.78
C PHE A 358 -8.76 -0.74 -25.14
N VAL A 359 -7.97 -1.78 -25.44
CA VAL A 359 -7.40 -1.97 -26.80
C VAL A 359 -8.11 -3.05 -27.61
N ARG A 360 -9.12 -3.73 -27.00
CA ARG A 360 -9.90 -4.80 -27.65
C ARG A 360 -9.03 -5.89 -28.26
N LYS A 361 -7.97 -6.27 -27.55
CA LYS A 361 -6.97 -7.23 -27.99
C LYS A 361 -6.50 -8.06 -26.79
N PRO A 362 -6.15 -9.36 -26.97
CA PRO A 362 -5.54 -10.16 -25.89
C PRO A 362 -4.27 -9.53 -25.35
N LEU A 363 -3.95 -9.83 -24.08
CA LEU A 363 -2.66 -9.47 -23.51
C LEU A 363 -1.54 -10.12 -24.33
N PHE A 364 -0.59 -9.30 -24.79
CA PHE A 364 0.54 -9.79 -25.58
C PHE A 364 1.43 -10.69 -24.72
N ASN A 365 1.55 -11.95 -25.13
CA ASN A 365 2.40 -12.95 -24.47
C ASN A 365 2.21 -13.03 -22.93
N PHE A 366 1.09 -13.58 -22.50
CA PHE A 366 0.76 -13.78 -21.08
C PHE A 366 1.89 -14.46 -20.29
N ASN A 367 2.56 -15.45 -20.87
CA ASN A 367 3.68 -16.14 -20.21
C ASN A 367 4.87 -15.19 -19.96
N ALA A 368 5.17 -14.30 -20.89
CA ALA A 368 6.20 -13.28 -20.68
C ALA A 368 5.83 -12.33 -19.52
N ALA A 369 4.55 -11.96 -19.38
CA ALA A 369 4.10 -11.18 -18.24
C ALA A 369 4.32 -11.92 -16.91
N VAL A 370 3.95 -13.20 -16.83
CA VAL A 370 4.14 -14.03 -15.63
C VAL A 370 5.63 -14.22 -15.32
N ILE A 371 6.45 -14.53 -16.33
CA ILE A 371 7.91 -14.69 -16.16
C ILE A 371 8.55 -13.38 -15.74
N GLY A 372 8.12 -12.24 -16.32
CA GLY A 372 8.59 -10.92 -15.93
C GLY A 372 8.29 -10.61 -14.45
N ILE A 373 7.05 -10.86 -13.99
CA ILE A 373 6.69 -10.70 -12.58
C ILE A 373 7.54 -11.62 -11.69
N ALA A 374 7.67 -12.90 -12.03
CA ALA A 374 8.46 -13.87 -11.25
C ALA A 374 9.96 -13.50 -11.22
N GLY A 375 10.51 -13.02 -12.34
CA GLY A 375 11.89 -12.55 -12.44
C GLY A 375 12.17 -11.34 -11.56
N ILE A 376 11.24 -10.36 -11.52
CA ILE A 376 11.35 -9.20 -10.62
C ILE A 376 11.33 -9.68 -9.16
N VAL A 377 10.40 -10.56 -8.77
CA VAL A 377 10.31 -11.11 -7.40
C VAL A 377 11.60 -11.80 -7.00
N GLY A 378 12.13 -12.68 -7.87
CA GLY A 378 13.35 -13.43 -7.58
C GLY A 378 14.59 -12.54 -7.44
N LEU A 379 14.73 -11.54 -8.32
CA LEU A 379 15.88 -10.62 -8.28
C LEU A 379 15.77 -9.58 -7.16
N SER A 380 14.56 -9.16 -6.79
CA SER A 380 14.36 -8.10 -5.79
C SER A 380 15.01 -8.40 -4.43
N VAL A 381 15.11 -9.68 -4.04
CA VAL A 381 15.78 -10.10 -2.80
C VAL A 381 17.30 -10.24 -2.95
N MET A 382 17.87 -9.93 -4.11
CA MET A 382 19.30 -10.06 -4.41
C MET A 382 19.98 -8.71 -4.68
N VAL A 383 19.26 -7.60 -4.56
CA VAL A 383 19.73 -6.27 -5.04
C VAL A 383 19.76 -5.20 -3.95
N TRP A 384 19.36 -5.49 -2.72
CA TRP A 384 19.13 -4.50 -1.66
C TRP A 384 20.32 -3.59 -1.36
N ALA A 385 21.55 -4.08 -1.57
CA ALA A 385 22.74 -3.39 -1.13
C ALA A 385 23.18 -2.24 -2.06
N HIS A 386 22.50 -2.03 -3.20
CA HIS A 386 22.71 -0.80 -3.96
C HIS A 386 22.29 0.46 -3.18
N HIS A 387 21.44 0.33 -2.18
CA HIS A 387 21.15 1.43 -1.24
C HIS A 387 22.31 1.71 -0.27
N MET A 388 23.35 0.89 -0.28
CA MET A 388 24.44 0.91 0.70
C MET A 388 25.81 1.18 0.07
N TYR A 389 25.90 1.55 -1.21
CA TYR A 389 27.19 1.80 -1.89
C TYR A 389 28.07 2.84 -1.19
N MET A 390 27.44 3.81 -0.50
CA MET A 390 28.13 4.88 0.20
C MET A 390 28.23 4.68 1.73
N THR A 391 27.88 3.49 2.25
CA THR A 391 27.95 3.20 3.70
C THR A 391 29.32 2.72 4.17
N GLY A 392 30.33 2.66 3.30
CA GLY A 392 31.67 2.19 3.64
C GLY A 392 31.79 0.67 3.81
N TRP A 393 30.79 -0.12 3.39
CA TRP A 393 30.90 -1.57 3.40
C TRP A 393 31.94 -2.07 2.38
N ALA A 394 32.27 -3.37 2.43
CA ALA A 394 33.37 -3.94 1.64
C ALA A 394 33.26 -3.61 0.14
N PRO A 395 34.20 -2.87 -0.46
CA PRO A 395 34.11 -2.42 -1.87
C PRO A 395 34.00 -3.57 -2.88
N ASN A 396 34.52 -4.75 -2.56
CA ASN A 396 34.42 -5.94 -3.42
C ASN A 396 33.00 -6.49 -3.58
N LEU A 397 32.07 -6.08 -2.71
CA LEU A 397 30.64 -6.43 -2.84
C LEU A 397 29.89 -5.48 -3.76
N ASN A 398 30.43 -4.31 -4.08
CA ASN A 398 29.76 -3.36 -4.96
C ASN A 398 29.50 -3.94 -6.36
N ALA A 399 30.49 -4.61 -6.98
CA ALA A 399 30.35 -5.15 -8.32
C ALA A 399 29.27 -6.25 -8.45
N PRO A 400 29.18 -7.26 -7.55
CA PRO A 400 28.09 -8.22 -7.58
C PRO A 400 26.70 -7.58 -7.44
N PHE A 401 26.53 -6.61 -6.54
CA PHE A 401 25.24 -5.93 -6.36
C PHE A 401 24.91 -4.96 -7.49
N MET A 402 25.90 -4.33 -8.13
CA MET A 402 25.72 -3.59 -9.36
C MET A 402 25.14 -4.50 -10.46
N LEU A 403 25.81 -5.65 -10.71
CA LEU A 403 25.37 -6.60 -11.73
C LEU A 403 23.95 -7.13 -11.48
N THR A 404 23.64 -7.56 -10.26
CA THR A 404 22.29 -8.06 -9.94
C THR A 404 21.22 -6.97 -10.04
N THR A 405 21.58 -5.74 -9.70
CA THR A 405 20.68 -4.58 -9.80
C THR A 405 20.40 -4.21 -11.26
N GLU A 406 21.41 -4.21 -12.12
CA GLU A 406 21.21 -3.99 -13.55
C GLU A 406 20.38 -5.12 -14.18
N LEU A 407 20.60 -6.35 -13.76
CA LEU A 407 19.89 -7.53 -14.27
C LEU A 407 18.38 -7.45 -14.07
N ILE A 408 17.88 -6.77 -13.02
CA ILE A 408 16.42 -6.63 -12.78
C ILE A 408 15.72 -5.80 -13.88
N SER A 409 16.50 -5.03 -14.66
CA SER A 409 16.00 -4.30 -15.82
C SER A 409 15.47 -5.24 -16.91
N VAL A 410 15.99 -6.47 -16.99
CA VAL A 410 15.58 -7.47 -18.00
C VAL A 410 14.12 -7.91 -17.80
N PRO A 411 13.72 -8.49 -16.66
CA PRO A 411 12.31 -8.84 -16.44
C PRO A 411 11.39 -7.60 -16.41
N THR A 412 11.88 -6.45 -15.97
CA THR A 412 11.12 -5.19 -16.03
C THR A 412 10.89 -4.75 -17.47
N GLY A 413 11.91 -4.83 -18.32
CA GLY A 413 11.81 -4.56 -19.77
C GLY A 413 10.86 -5.55 -20.47
N MET A 414 10.82 -6.83 -20.04
CA MET A 414 9.83 -7.79 -20.54
C MET A 414 8.39 -7.32 -20.26
N LEU A 415 8.09 -6.84 -19.05
CA LEU A 415 6.76 -6.29 -18.75
C LEU A 415 6.45 -5.06 -19.61
N PHE A 416 7.44 -4.19 -19.81
CA PHE A 416 7.28 -3.03 -20.69
C PHE A 416 6.96 -3.45 -22.13
N LEU A 417 7.63 -4.46 -22.66
CA LEU A 417 7.34 -5.03 -23.97
C LEU A 417 5.94 -5.66 -24.05
N VAL A 418 5.44 -6.24 -22.96
CA VAL A 418 4.05 -6.73 -22.88
C VAL A 418 3.06 -5.57 -23.03
N PHE A 419 3.28 -4.44 -22.37
CA PHE A 419 2.45 -3.24 -22.54
C PHE A 419 2.47 -2.75 -23.99
N VAL A 420 3.65 -2.51 -24.56
CA VAL A 420 3.81 -2.00 -25.93
C VAL A 420 3.25 -3.00 -26.95
N GLY A 421 3.53 -4.30 -26.79
CA GLY A 421 3.02 -5.34 -27.66
C GLY A 421 1.48 -5.48 -27.61
N THR A 422 0.88 -5.22 -26.43
CA THR A 422 -0.59 -5.21 -26.30
C THR A 422 -1.19 -3.97 -26.97
N LEU A 423 -0.55 -2.82 -26.86
CA LEU A 423 -0.95 -1.59 -27.57
C LEU A 423 -0.81 -1.71 -29.09
N TRP A 424 0.19 -2.40 -29.57
CA TRP A 424 0.52 -2.50 -30.98
C TRP A 424 -0.62 -3.08 -31.80
N ARG A 425 -1.12 -2.31 -32.78
CA ARG A 425 -2.29 -2.66 -33.62
C ARG A 425 -3.59 -2.92 -32.86
N GLY A 426 -3.73 -2.44 -31.62
CA GLY A 426 -4.96 -2.48 -30.85
C GLY A 426 -5.96 -1.42 -31.32
N LYS A 427 -7.26 -1.67 -31.10
CA LYS A 427 -8.34 -0.67 -31.29
C LYS A 427 -8.50 0.13 -30.00
N VAL A 428 -7.76 1.21 -29.86
CA VAL A 428 -7.72 2.00 -28.63
C VAL A 428 -9.05 2.70 -28.36
N TRP A 429 -9.63 2.40 -27.20
CA TRP A 429 -10.74 3.13 -26.63
C TRP A 429 -10.21 4.06 -25.52
N ALA A 430 -10.07 5.36 -25.84
CA ALA A 430 -9.37 6.34 -25.01
C ALA A 430 -10.21 6.81 -23.81
N ARG A 431 -10.51 5.91 -22.87
CA ARG A 431 -11.09 6.21 -21.57
C ARG A 431 -9.99 6.49 -20.54
N LEU A 432 -10.34 7.10 -19.42
CA LEU A 432 -9.35 7.49 -18.39
C LEU A 432 -8.46 6.34 -17.90
N PRO A 433 -8.95 5.10 -17.66
CA PRO A 433 -8.05 4.00 -17.29
C PRO A 433 -6.98 3.73 -18.35
N MET A 434 -7.34 3.86 -19.64
CA MET A 434 -6.40 3.70 -20.75
C MET A 434 -5.34 4.82 -20.77
N LEU A 435 -5.76 6.07 -20.47
CA LEU A 435 -4.85 7.21 -20.42
C LEU A 435 -3.86 7.08 -19.25
N ALA A 436 -4.26 6.43 -18.15
CA ALA A 436 -3.36 6.09 -17.06
C ALA A 436 -2.22 5.15 -17.51
N VAL A 437 -2.50 4.21 -18.44
CA VAL A 437 -1.43 3.36 -19.02
C VAL A 437 -0.40 4.20 -19.78
N TYR A 438 -0.84 5.15 -20.62
CA TYR A 438 0.09 6.01 -21.33
C TYR A 438 0.94 6.89 -20.40
N ALA A 439 0.32 7.47 -19.40
CA ALA A 439 1.03 8.27 -18.38
C ALA A 439 2.06 7.42 -17.63
N MET A 440 1.69 6.19 -17.24
CA MET A 440 2.60 5.25 -16.61
C MET A 440 3.79 4.91 -17.53
N LEU A 441 3.54 4.55 -18.77
CA LEU A 441 4.61 4.21 -19.71
C LEU A 441 5.61 5.35 -19.85
N TRP A 442 5.12 6.60 -19.99
CA TRP A 442 5.96 7.78 -20.04
C TRP A 442 6.77 7.96 -18.76
N ASN A 443 6.12 7.95 -17.62
CA ASN A 443 6.77 8.18 -16.33
C ASN A 443 7.76 7.05 -15.99
N PHE A 444 7.38 5.80 -16.28
CA PHE A 444 8.21 4.64 -15.93
C PHE A 444 9.44 4.48 -16.83
N ILE A 445 9.40 4.94 -18.10
CA ILE A 445 10.62 5.02 -18.92
C ILE A 445 11.64 5.93 -18.21
N ILE A 446 11.23 7.12 -17.78
CA ILE A 446 12.10 8.07 -17.09
C ILE A 446 12.58 7.46 -15.75
N GLY A 447 11.66 6.94 -14.95
CA GLY A 447 11.98 6.32 -13.68
C GLY A 447 12.90 5.11 -13.81
N GLY A 448 12.63 4.22 -14.75
CA GLY A 448 13.44 3.01 -14.98
C GLY A 448 14.85 3.33 -15.47
N LEU A 449 14.99 4.21 -16.47
CA LEU A 449 16.29 4.59 -16.99
C LEU A 449 17.15 5.31 -15.94
N THR A 450 16.56 6.21 -15.16
CA THR A 450 17.27 6.88 -14.06
C THR A 450 17.66 5.91 -12.94
N GLY A 451 16.94 4.79 -12.77
CA GLY A 451 17.31 3.70 -11.87
C GLY A 451 18.54 2.93 -12.34
N ILE A 452 18.67 2.69 -13.66
CA ILE A 452 19.87 2.06 -14.22
C ILE A 452 21.11 2.93 -13.95
N TYR A 453 21.02 4.25 -14.10
CA TYR A 453 22.12 5.14 -13.72
C TYR A 453 22.51 5.04 -12.24
N LEU A 454 21.51 4.92 -11.33
CA LEU A 454 21.77 4.77 -9.90
C LEU A 454 22.24 3.36 -9.50
N SER A 455 22.06 2.35 -10.36
CA SER A 455 22.59 1.00 -10.13
C SER A 455 24.09 0.92 -10.35
N ASP A 456 24.64 1.84 -11.17
CA ASP A 456 26.05 1.92 -11.52
C ASP A 456 26.83 2.69 -10.43
N VAL A 457 27.74 2.01 -9.73
CA VAL A 457 28.49 2.56 -8.59
C VAL A 457 29.21 3.86 -8.92
N PRO A 458 29.99 3.99 -10.03
CA PRO A 458 30.62 5.26 -10.39
C PRO A 458 29.66 6.43 -10.51
N VAL A 459 28.45 6.19 -10.98
CA VAL A 459 27.40 7.22 -11.13
C VAL A 459 26.73 7.49 -9.80
N ASP A 460 26.41 6.43 -9.01
CA ASP A 460 25.77 6.57 -7.71
C ASP A 460 26.63 7.37 -6.72
N VAL A 461 27.95 7.21 -6.74
CA VAL A 461 28.86 7.99 -5.90
C VAL A 461 28.65 9.51 -6.06
N ALA A 462 28.34 9.98 -7.27
CA ALA A 462 28.08 11.40 -7.52
C ALA A 462 26.64 11.82 -7.20
N LEU A 463 25.68 10.90 -7.28
CA LEU A 463 24.24 11.20 -7.17
C LEU A 463 23.62 10.73 -5.86
N HIS A 464 24.30 9.86 -5.10
CA HIS A 464 23.81 9.31 -3.83
C HIS A 464 23.45 10.42 -2.85
N GLY A 465 22.28 10.30 -2.23
CA GLY A 465 21.82 11.30 -1.26
C GLY A 465 21.42 12.66 -1.85
N SER A 466 21.40 12.83 -3.18
CA SER A 466 20.97 14.06 -3.85
C SER A 466 19.46 14.07 -4.15
N MET A 467 18.96 15.23 -4.62
CA MET A 467 17.58 15.37 -5.12
C MET A 467 17.30 14.53 -6.36
N TYR A 468 18.33 14.06 -7.07
CA TYR A 468 18.20 13.13 -8.20
C TYR A 468 17.57 11.80 -7.75
N VAL A 469 18.02 11.23 -6.63
CA VAL A 469 17.45 10.01 -6.05
C VAL A 469 15.98 10.23 -5.68
N THR A 470 15.66 11.43 -5.16
CA THR A 470 14.28 11.78 -4.81
C THR A 470 13.38 11.82 -6.05
N ALA A 471 13.85 12.41 -7.13
CA ALA A 471 13.12 12.44 -8.40
C ALA A 471 12.92 11.01 -8.96
N HIS A 472 13.99 10.19 -8.97
CA HIS A 472 13.94 8.81 -9.45
C HIS A 472 12.85 7.98 -8.79
N PHE A 473 12.86 7.89 -7.46
CA PHE A 473 11.87 7.03 -6.80
C PHE A 473 10.44 7.58 -6.87
N HIS A 474 10.24 8.88 -7.02
CA HIS A 474 8.91 9.41 -7.30
C HIS A 474 8.43 9.04 -8.70
N TYR A 475 9.30 9.03 -9.72
CA TYR A 475 8.93 8.56 -11.06
C TYR A 475 8.54 7.08 -11.08
N THR A 476 9.16 6.24 -10.27
CA THR A 476 8.80 4.82 -10.17
C THR A 476 7.58 4.58 -9.28
N LEU A 477 7.54 5.12 -8.04
CA LEU A 477 6.49 4.83 -7.08
C LEU A 477 5.22 5.65 -7.34
N MET A 478 5.34 6.96 -7.56
CA MET A 478 4.19 7.82 -7.84
C MET A 478 3.84 7.80 -9.33
N GLY A 479 4.84 7.95 -10.21
CA GLY A 479 4.66 8.02 -11.66
C GLY A 479 4.18 6.72 -12.30
N ALA A 480 4.52 5.57 -11.74
CA ALA A 480 3.98 4.28 -12.17
C ALA A 480 3.00 3.69 -11.15
N GLY A 481 3.42 3.54 -9.89
CA GLY A 481 2.62 2.90 -8.85
C GLY A 481 1.29 3.61 -8.57
N LEU A 482 1.34 4.90 -8.18
CA LEU A 482 0.12 5.67 -7.88
C LEU A 482 -0.74 5.90 -9.14
N VAL A 483 -0.13 6.15 -10.30
CA VAL A 483 -0.87 6.29 -11.56
C VAL A 483 -1.62 4.99 -11.90
N GLY A 484 -0.98 3.82 -11.67
CA GLY A 484 -1.65 2.53 -11.82
C GLY A 484 -2.80 2.33 -10.84
N ALA A 485 -2.63 2.75 -9.59
CA ALA A 485 -3.71 2.73 -8.60
C ALA A 485 -4.88 3.66 -8.99
N MET A 486 -4.59 4.87 -9.51
CA MET A 486 -5.63 5.77 -10.05
C MET A 486 -6.38 5.10 -11.21
N GLY A 487 -5.66 4.43 -12.12
CA GLY A 487 -6.24 3.64 -13.20
C GLY A 487 -7.14 2.52 -12.69
N ALA A 488 -6.70 1.78 -11.67
CA ALA A 488 -7.46 0.72 -11.02
C ALA A 488 -8.74 1.27 -10.34
N VAL A 489 -8.64 2.41 -9.64
CA VAL A 489 -9.82 3.10 -9.09
C VAL A 489 -10.82 3.41 -10.20
N MET A 490 -10.40 4.03 -11.29
CA MET A 490 -11.29 4.40 -12.39
C MET A 490 -11.91 3.17 -13.09
N TYR A 491 -11.12 2.09 -13.25
CA TYR A 491 -11.58 0.87 -13.92
C TYR A 491 -12.59 0.09 -13.09
N TRP A 492 -12.28 -0.19 -11.82
CA TRP A 492 -13.16 -0.96 -10.94
C TRP A 492 -14.21 -0.12 -10.21
N PHE A 493 -14.20 1.21 -10.36
CA PHE A 493 -15.16 2.10 -9.71
C PHE A 493 -16.63 1.67 -9.91
N PRO A 494 -17.07 1.32 -11.15
CA PRO A 494 -18.45 0.86 -11.36
C PRO A 494 -18.80 -0.39 -10.57
N LYS A 495 -17.87 -1.33 -10.45
CA LYS A 495 -18.08 -2.58 -9.71
C LYS A 495 -18.11 -2.38 -8.20
N VAL A 496 -17.26 -1.49 -7.69
CA VAL A 496 -17.12 -1.20 -6.25
C VAL A 496 -18.28 -0.36 -5.73
N THR A 497 -18.72 0.64 -6.50
CA THR A 497 -19.68 1.64 -6.05
C THR A 497 -21.09 1.48 -6.65
N GLY A 498 -21.24 0.75 -7.75
CA GLY A 498 -22.46 0.67 -8.54
C GLY A 498 -22.70 1.90 -9.42
N ARG A 499 -21.74 2.80 -9.54
CA ARG A 499 -21.85 4.06 -10.29
C ARG A 499 -20.67 4.28 -11.23
N MET A 500 -20.90 4.97 -12.32
CA MET A 500 -19.83 5.37 -13.23
C MET A 500 -18.98 6.47 -12.63
N PHE A 501 -17.69 6.42 -12.92
CA PHE A 501 -16.75 7.48 -12.56
C PHE A 501 -16.97 8.70 -13.48
N ASP A 502 -16.92 9.91 -12.91
CA ASP A 502 -17.00 11.16 -13.68
C ASP A 502 -15.69 11.38 -14.45
N GLU A 503 -15.65 10.91 -15.69
CA GLU A 503 -14.45 11.00 -16.54
C GLU A 503 -14.05 12.43 -16.87
N LYS A 504 -14.98 13.39 -16.88
CA LYS A 504 -14.66 14.79 -17.16
C LYS A 504 -13.93 15.43 -15.98
N LEU A 505 -14.53 15.38 -14.79
CA LEU A 505 -13.92 15.98 -13.59
C LEU A 505 -12.66 15.21 -13.20
N GLY A 506 -12.73 13.87 -13.19
CA GLY A 506 -11.58 13.03 -12.90
C GLY A 506 -10.44 13.18 -13.91
N GLY A 507 -10.77 13.41 -15.20
CA GLY A 507 -9.80 13.69 -16.25
C GLY A 507 -9.05 14.99 -16.02
N TRP A 508 -9.71 16.06 -15.62
CA TRP A 508 -9.06 17.30 -15.22
C TRP A 508 -8.11 17.06 -14.04
N GLY A 509 -8.58 16.40 -12.96
CA GLY A 509 -7.75 16.09 -11.82
C GLY A 509 -6.52 15.26 -12.19
N PHE A 510 -6.72 14.23 -13.01
CA PHE A 510 -5.65 13.36 -13.50
C PHE A 510 -4.59 14.14 -14.29
N TRP A 511 -4.98 14.89 -15.34
CA TRP A 511 -4.02 15.56 -16.21
C TRP A 511 -3.30 16.73 -15.54
N ILE A 512 -4.01 17.51 -14.71
CA ILE A 512 -3.38 18.57 -13.91
C ILE A 512 -2.31 17.94 -13.00
N SER A 513 -2.63 16.81 -12.34
CA SER A 513 -1.64 16.08 -11.53
C SER A 513 -0.45 15.60 -12.36
N GLN A 514 -0.66 15.07 -13.58
CA GLN A 514 0.43 14.57 -14.43
C GLN A 514 1.34 15.69 -14.93
N VAL A 515 0.80 16.84 -15.29
CA VAL A 515 1.61 18.01 -15.66
C VAL A 515 2.43 18.47 -14.46
N GLY A 516 1.78 18.67 -13.31
CA GLY A 516 2.46 19.07 -12.08
C GLY A 516 3.54 18.06 -11.66
N PHE A 517 3.27 16.75 -11.81
CA PHE A 517 4.21 15.68 -11.52
C PHE A 517 5.52 15.83 -12.34
N ASN A 518 5.40 15.95 -13.65
CA ASN A 518 6.58 16.08 -14.50
C ASN A 518 7.35 17.38 -14.24
N VAL A 519 6.66 18.52 -14.02
CA VAL A 519 7.31 19.79 -13.66
C VAL A 519 8.08 19.67 -12.34
N THR A 520 7.47 19.05 -11.31
CA THR A 520 8.08 18.88 -10.00
C THR A 520 9.37 18.07 -10.09
N PHE A 521 9.28 16.86 -10.64
CA PHE A 521 10.38 15.91 -10.53
C PHE A 521 11.45 16.08 -11.59
N MET A 522 11.13 16.67 -12.76
CA MET A 522 12.16 17.15 -13.70
C MET A 522 12.96 18.29 -13.09
N GLY A 523 12.31 19.22 -12.37
CA GLY A 523 13.01 20.24 -11.61
C GLY A 523 13.95 19.65 -10.54
N MET A 524 13.50 18.58 -9.84
CA MET A 524 14.33 17.88 -8.86
C MET A 524 15.50 17.12 -9.50
N PHE A 525 15.35 16.53 -10.69
CA PHE A 525 16.47 15.97 -11.44
C PHE A 525 17.53 17.03 -11.76
N ALA A 526 17.09 18.20 -12.23
CA ALA A 526 18.01 19.28 -12.59
C ALA A 526 18.85 19.76 -11.39
N VAL A 527 18.22 20.00 -10.23
CA VAL A 527 18.97 20.44 -9.03
C VAL A 527 19.77 19.29 -8.42
N GLY A 528 19.31 18.04 -8.54
CA GLY A 528 20.03 16.86 -8.09
C GLY A 528 21.30 16.58 -8.89
N LEU A 529 21.25 16.74 -10.21
CA LEU A 529 22.43 16.69 -11.10
C LEU A 529 23.44 17.81 -10.81
N ALA A 530 22.94 18.97 -10.38
CA ALA A 530 23.79 20.09 -9.93
C ALA A 530 24.37 19.89 -8.51
N GLY A 531 24.02 18.80 -7.81
CA GLY A 531 24.58 18.41 -6.51
C GLY A 531 23.75 18.83 -5.29
N GLN A 532 22.48 19.25 -5.43
CA GLN A 532 21.65 19.57 -4.26
C GLN A 532 21.39 18.31 -3.43
N PRO A 533 21.79 18.29 -2.13
CA PRO A 533 21.44 17.19 -1.23
C PRO A 533 19.91 17.12 -0.97
N ARG A 534 19.42 15.91 -0.77
CA ARG A 534 18.05 15.70 -0.23
C ARG A 534 18.03 15.88 1.28
N ARG A 535 16.83 16.11 1.85
CA ARG A 535 16.57 16.19 3.31
C ARG A 535 17.28 17.36 4.02
N VAL A 536 17.57 18.42 3.30
CA VAL A 536 18.13 19.66 3.87
C VAL A 536 17.17 20.83 3.67
N SER A 537 16.97 21.65 4.69
CA SER A 537 16.12 22.84 4.64
C SER A 537 16.83 24.01 3.99
N ALA A 538 18.14 24.15 4.21
CA ALA A 538 18.95 25.22 3.66
C ALA A 538 19.73 24.76 2.41
N TYR A 539 19.79 25.61 1.37
CA TYR A 539 20.47 25.29 0.13
C TYR A 539 21.10 26.55 -0.52
N SER A 540 22.06 26.32 -1.42
CA SER A 540 22.74 27.38 -2.18
C SER A 540 21.80 28.09 -3.16
N SER A 541 22.02 29.37 -3.41
CA SER A 541 21.31 30.16 -4.43
C SER A 541 21.36 29.54 -5.83
N LEU A 542 22.36 28.69 -6.11
CA LEU A 542 22.45 27.92 -7.34
C LEU A 542 21.19 27.08 -7.62
N PHE A 543 20.56 26.53 -6.58
CA PHE A 543 19.42 25.63 -6.70
C PHE A 543 18.05 26.34 -6.63
N GLU A 544 18.00 27.64 -6.37
CA GLU A 544 16.76 28.37 -6.07
C GLU A 544 15.75 28.29 -7.22
N LYS A 545 16.16 28.57 -8.45
CA LYS A 545 15.27 28.50 -9.63
C LYS A 545 14.64 27.11 -9.81
N GLY A 546 15.43 26.05 -9.65
CA GLY A 546 14.93 24.68 -9.77
C GLY A 546 13.97 24.32 -8.64
N ASN A 547 14.21 24.81 -7.41
CA ASN A 547 13.30 24.61 -6.29
C ASN A 547 11.98 25.38 -6.47
N ILE A 548 12.00 26.61 -7.02
CA ILE A 548 10.77 27.33 -7.38
C ILE A 548 9.95 26.52 -8.38
N VAL A 549 10.57 26.06 -9.48
CA VAL A 549 9.89 25.26 -10.51
C VAL A 549 9.29 24.00 -9.90
N SER A 550 10.07 23.26 -9.10
CA SER A 550 9.60 22.04 -8.43
C SER A 550 8.44 22.31 -7.47
N THR A 551 8.45 23.44 -6.77
CA THR A 551 7.39 23.82 -5.82
C THR A 551 6.09 24.20 -6.56
N MET A 552 6.19 24.95 -7.64
CA MET A 552 5.02 25.28 -8.48
C MET A 552 4.39 24.02 -9.08
N GLY A 553 5.23 23.08 -9.54
CA GLY A 553 4.76 21.78 -9.97
C GLY A 553 4.04 21.01 -8.86
N ALA A 554 4.58 21.01 -7.64
CA ALA A 554 3.99 20.32 -6.49
C ALA A 554 2.61 20.88 -6.12
N TYR A 555 2.45 22.21 -6.13
CA TYR A 555 1.13 22.83 -5.94
C TYR A 555 0.14 22.42 -7.04
N THR A 556 0.62 22.29 -8.27
CA THR A 556 -0.19 21.79 -9.40
C THR A 556 -0.61 20.34 -9.17
N ILE A 557 0.28 19.45 -8.68
CA ILE A 557 -0.08 18.08 -8.27
C ILE A 557 -1.19 18.12 -7.23
N PHE A 558 -1.01 18.92 -6.17
CA PHE A 558 -1.95 18.96 -5.06
C PHE A 558 -3.34 19.40 -5.51
N ILE A 559 -3.45 20.45 -6.33
CA ILE A 559 -4.72 20.89 -6.92
C ILE A 559 -5.34 19.78 -7.77
N GLY A 560 -4.57 19.14 -8.64
CA GLY A 560 -5.06 18.03 -9.47
C GLY A 560 -5.57 16.87 -8.63
N MET A 561 -4.86 16.48 -7.57
CA MET A 561 -5.28 15.42 -6.66
C MET A 561 -6.54 15.77 -5.87
N LEU A 562 -6.71 17.03 -5.43
CA LEU A 562 -7.96 17.48 -4.80
C LEU A 562 -9.15 17.37 -5.75
N ILE A 563 -8.97 17.75 -7.03
CA ILE A 563 -10.00 17.61 -8.06
C ILE A 563 -10.31 16.12 -8.30
N PHE A 564 -9.31 15.25 -8.33
CA PHE A 564 -9.50 13.81 -8.51
C PHE A 564 -10.25 13.19 -7.32
N PHE A 565 -9.91 13.55 -6.09
CA PHE A 565 -10.65 13.12 -4.90
C PHE A 565 -12.10 13.65 -4.90
N ALA A 566 -12.32 14.89 -5.30
CA ALA A 566 -13.66 15.44 -5.48
C ALA A 566 -14.46 14.66 -6.54
N ALA A 567 -13.81 14.22 -7.63
CA ALA A 567 -14.42 13.37 -8.64
C ALA A 567 -14.84 12.01 -8.08
N ILE A 568 -14.01 11.37 -7.23
CA ILE A 568 -14.35 10.11 -6.54
C ILE A 568 -15.61 10.31 -5.67
N VAL A 569 -15.62 11.34 -4.81
CA VAL A 569 -16.74 11.60 -3.91
C VAL A 569 -18.02 11.91 -4.70
N ARG A 570 -17.94 12.80 -5.69
CA ARG A 570 -19.07 13.14 -6.55
C ARG A 570 -19.61 11.93 -7.30
N SER A 571 -18.73 11.14 -7.90
CA SER A 571 -19.12 9.93 -8.64
C SER A 571 -19.80 8.91 -7.73
N TRP A 572 -19.30 8.74 -6.52
CA TRP A 572 -19.89 7.79 -5.55
C TRP A 572 -21.28 8.22 -5.07
N THR A 573 -21.48 9.51 -4.85
CA THR A 573 -22.76 10.04 -4.32
C THR A 573 -23.81 10.28 -5.40
N SER A 574 -23.43 10.79 -6.56
CA SER A 574 -24.34 11.29 -7.60
C SER A 574 -23.97 10.86 -9.03
N GLY A 575 -23.00 9.95 -9.20
CA GLY A 575 -22.64 9.42 -10.54
C GLY A 575 -23.78 8.62 -11.17
N GLU A 576 -23.75 8.48 -12.49
CA GLU A 576 -24.66 7.64 -13.26
C GLU A 576 -24.63 6.19 -12.75
N ILE A 577 -25.78 5.52 -12.69
CA ILE A 577 -25.86 4.11 -12.27
C ILE A 577 -25.17 3.26 -13.34
N ALA A 578 -24.23 2.44 -12.91
CA ALA A 578 -23.47 1.58 -13.80
C ALA A 578 -24.21 0.28 -14.10
N THR A 579 -24.05 -0.22 -15.32
CA THR A 579 -24.38 -1.61 -15.63
C THR A 579 -23.39 -2.56 -14.96
N SER A 580 -23.69 -3.85 -14.92
CA SER A 580 -22.80 -4.85 -14.33
C SER A 580 -21.46 -4.96 -15.07
N ASN A 581 -21.42 -4.66 -16.36
CA ASN A 581 -20.20 -4.70 -17.19
C ASN A 581 -20.16 -3.53 -18.21
N PRO A 582 -19.87 -2.31 -17.76
CA PRO A 582 -19.88 -1.13 -18.63
C PRO A 582 -18.73 -1.12 -19.65
N TRP A 583 -17.68 -1.93 -19.40
CA TRP A 583 -16.48 -1.98 -20.23
C TRP A 583 -16.51 -3.10 -21.28
N GLY A 584 -17.44 -4.06 -21.18
CA GLY A 584 -17.41 -5.28 -21.97
C GLY A 584 -16.18 -6.13 -21.70
N ALA A 585 -15.76 -6.17 -20.43
CA ALA A 585 -14.64 -6.97 -19.95
C ALA A 585 -15.05 -8.45 -19.79
N LYS A 586 -14.08 -9.36 -19.88
CA LYS A 586 -14.35 -10.82 -19.94
C LYS A 586 -13.98 -11.57 -18.66
N THR A 587 -13.38 -10.91 -17.69
CA THR A 587 -13.02 -11.51 -16.40
C THR A 587 -14.22 -11.63 -15.46
N LEU A 588 -14.17 -12.56 -14.51
CA LEU A 588 -15.32 -12.98 -13.69
C LEU A 588 -15.96 -11.86 -12.87
N GLU A 589 -15.19 -10.90 -12.40
CA GLU A 589 -15.72 -9.79 -11.62
C GLU A 589 -16.72 -8.93 -12.41
N TRP A 590 -16.65 -8.97 -13.73
CA TRP A 590 -17.58 -8.28 -14.61
C TRP A 590 -18.80 -9.12 -15.04
N GLN A 591 -18.77 -10.43 -14.72
CA GLN A 591 -19.88 -11.33 -15.02
C GLN A 591 -20.86 -11.48 -13.84
N VAL A 592 -20.49 -11.01 -12.65
CA VAL A 592 -21.39 -10.96 -11.49
C VAL A 592 -22.24 -9.67 -11.48
N PRO A 593 -23.43 -9.69 -10.86
CA PRO A 593 -24.26 -8.49 -10.71
C PRO A 593 -23.57 -7.34 -9.98
N THR A 594 -24.07 -6.14 -10.19
CA THR A 594 -23.66 -4.94 -9.45
C THR A 594 -24.89 -4.35 -8.76
N PRO A 595 -24.93 -4.20 -7.43
CA PRO A 595 -23.87 -4.57 -6.46
C PRO A 595 -23.63 -6.09 -6.35
N VAL A 596 -22.39 -6.44 -6.04
CA VAL A 596 -21.97 -7.85 -5.92
C VAL A 596 -22.70 -8.52 -4.74
N PRO A 597 -23.24 -9.75 -4.90
CA PRO A 597 -23.87 -10.50 -3.84
C PRO A 597 -22.95 -10.76 -2.63
N LEU A 598 -23.51 -11.04 -1.47
CA LEU A 598 -22.74 -11.26 -0.24
C LEU A 598 -21.70 -12.39 -0.41
N GLU A 599 -22.12 -13.51 -0.99
CA GLU A 599 -21.27 -14.69 -1.23
C GLU A 599 -20.65 -14.67 -2.65
N ASN A 600 -20.55 -13.51 -3.30
CA ASN A 600 -20.06 -13.27 -4.65
C ASN A 600 -20.85 -14.00 -5.75
N PHE A 601 -21.13 -15.28 -5.58
CA PHE A 601 -21.80 -16.14 -6.56
C PHE A 601 -22.95 -16.89 -5.91
N GLU A 602 -24.12 -16.90 -6.54
CA GLU A 602 -25.24 -17.75 -6.17
C GLU A 602 -24.92 -19.22 -6.48
N VAL A 603 -24.32 -19.44 -7.66
CA VAL A 603 -23.81 -20.74 -8.12
C VAL A 603 -22.32 -20.57 -8.42
N LEU A 604 -21.49 -21.52 -7.96
CA LEU A 604 -20.05 -21.46 -8.20
C LEU A 604 -19.75 -21.62 -9.68
N PRO A 605 -18.92 -20.74 -10.27
CA PRO A 605 -18.57 -20.82 -11.69
C PRO A 605 -17.64 -21.99 -11.99
N ILE A 606 -17.77 -22.55 -13.19
CA ILE A 606 -16.80 -23.48 -13.80
C ILE A 606 -16.11 -22.76 -14.93
N ILE A 607 -14.78 -22.67 -14.86
CA ILE A 607 -14.00 -21.89 -15.83
C ILE A 607 -13.56 -22.80 -16.97
N THR A 608 -14.00 -22.46 -18.17
CA THR A 608 -13.73 -23.22 -19.40
C THR A 608 -12.91 -22.47 -20.44
N SER A 609 -12.76 -21.14 -20.29
CA SER A 609 -12.07 -20.26 -21.26
C SER A 609 -10.96 -19.43 -20.60
N ASP A 610 -10.10 -18.87 -21.44
CA ASP A 610 -9.06 -17.94 -21.02
C ASP A 610 -9.64 -16.54 -20.73
N PRO A 611 -9.04 -15.75 -19.82
CA PRO A 611 -9.60 -14.46 -19.38
C PRO A 611 -9.52 -13.34 -20.44
N TYR A 612 -8.68 -13.48 -21.47
CA TYR A 612 -8.38 -12.41 -22.42
C TYR A 612 -8.77 -12.69 -23.88
N GLY A 613 -9.87 -13.38 -24.11
CA GLY A 613 -10.36 -13.70 -25.45
C GLY A 613 -10.90 -12.48 -26.25
N TYR A 614 -10.28 -11.31 -26.14
CA TYR A 614 -10.67 -10.11 -26.89
C TYR A 614 -10.26 -10.21 -28.36
N GLY A 615 -11.17 -9.81 -29.27
CA GLY A 615 -10.90 -9.78 -30.70
C GLY A 615 -10.89 -11.14 -31.39
N VAL A 616 -11.14 -12.23 -30.68
CA VAL A 616 -11.41 -13.54 -31.25
C VAL A 616 -12.89 -13.61 -31.61
N PRO A 617 -13.28 -14.06 -32.82
CA PRO A 617 -14.68 -14.34 -33.11
C PRO A 617 -15.25 -15.26 -32.03
N GLU A 618 -16.45 -14.99 -31.57
CA GLU A 618 -17.09 -15.75 -30.50
C GLU A 618 -17.17 -17.24 -30.85
N SER A 619 -16.13 -17.98 -30.47
CA SER A 619 -16.19 -19.43 -30.40
C SER A 619 -16.64 -19.79 -29.01
N LYS A 620 -17.97 -19.64 -28.81
CA LYS A 620 -18.72 -20.16 -27.66
C LYS A 620 -18.39 -19.75 -26.23
N PRO A 621 -19.34 -20.11 -25.35
CA PRO A 621 -19.95 -19.11 -24.53
C PRO A 621 -19.14 -18.85 -23.29
N GLU A 622 -19.47 -17.76 -22.68
CA GLU A 622 -19.28 -17.42 -21.27
C GLU A 622 -19.32 -18.68 -20.37
N PRO A 623 -18.60 -18.66 -19.22
CA PRO A 623 -18.60 -19.82 -18.33
C PRO A 623 -20.04 -20.24 -18.05
N VAL A 624 -20.38 -21.45 -18.43
CA VAL A 624 -21.70 -22.01 -18.16
C VAL A 624 -21.81 -22.14 -16.64
N LEU A 625 -22.71 -21.37 -16.05
CA LEU A 625 -23.09 -21.53 -14.65
C LEU A 625 -23.93 -22.83 -14.54
N GLU A 626 -23.29 -23.98 -14.50
CA GLU A 626 -23.95 -25.21 -14.16
C GLU A 626 -24.16 -25.29 -12.65
N SER A 627 -25.39 -25.61 -12.27
CA SER A 627 -25.72 -25.93 -10.87
C SER A 627 -24.95 -27.18 -10.44
N VAL A 628 -23.92 -27.01 -9.62
CA VAL A 628 -23.29 -28.15 -8.97
C VAL A 628 -24.15 -28.48 -7.75
N ASP A 629 -24.85 -29.60 -7.81
CA ASP A 629 -25.51 -30.18 -6.65
C ASP A 629 -24.53 -30.30 -5.49
N ALA A 630 -24.93 -29.79 -4.33
CA ALA A 630 -24.15 -29.80 -3.11
C ALA A 630 -24.13 -31.22 -2.49
N GLY A 631 -23.51 -32.17 -3.21
CA GLY A 631 -23.39 -33.53 -2.77
C GLY A 631 -22.04 -34.14 -3.17
N GLY A 632 -21.08 -34.09 -2.29
CA GLY A 632 -19.80 -34.76 -2.48
C GLY A 632 -18.72 -34.25 -1.53
N HIS A 633 -18.86 -34.56 -0.26
CA HIS A 633 -17.70 -34.63 0.64
C HIS A 633 -16.80 -35.79 0.22
N SER A 634 -15.55 -35.52 -0.08
CA SER A 634 -14.43 -36.43 0.17
C SER A 634 -13.14 -35.63 0.30
#